data_3c3b114eda172e8915a56e66dba2af4a
#
_entry.id   3c3b114eda172e8915a56e66dba2af4a
#
_cell.length_a   1.000
_cell.length_b   1.000
_cell.length_c   1.000
_cell.angle_alpha   90.00
_cell.angle_beta   90.00
_cell.angle_gamma   90.00
#
_symmetry.space_group_name_H-M   'P 1'
#
loop_
_entity.id
_entity.type
_entity.pdbx_description
1 polymer ?
#
loop_
_entity_poly.entity_id
_entity_poly.type
_entity_poly.pdbx_seq_one_letter_code
_entity_poly.pdbx_strand_id
1 'polypeptide(L)'
;MLSNQFELVFLFGQDNLNIKKKNEFIVYIGTHGDRGAEMADLILPSAAYTEQDGYYTNLDGNLQLAFKASYPPGEAKEDWEIVNELSRKLNGKSLYTNKQELIDNLLNYLNQKTKKTAEIVKNDFTNEEIFVDKTDYYFTNVIARSSKTMAECRNLKLVSLKTGTDG
;
A
#
# COMPACT_ATOMS: atom_id res chain seq x y z
N MET A 1 -17.35 -3.75 3.50
CA MET A 1 -16.67 -4.48 4.57
C MET A 1 -16.35 -3.68 5.82
N LEU A 2 -16.50 -2.39 5.86
CA LEU A 2 -16.52 -1.65 7.12
C LEU A 2 -17.96 -1.65 7.63
N SER A 3 -18.29 -2.58 8.51
CA SER A 3 -19.65 -2.76 9.07
C SER A 3 -19.78 -1.90 10.32
N ASN A 4 -19.80 -0.57 10.24
CA ASN A 4 -20.00 0.34 11.39
C ASN A 4 -19.24 -0.03 12.69
N GLN A 5 -18.12 -0.77 12.58
CA GLN A 5 -17.36 -1.29 13.71
C GLN A 5 -16.22 -0.37 14.12
N PHE A 6 -15.90 0.60 13.27
CA PHE A 6 -14.75 1.48 13.48
C PHE A 6 -15.19 2.94 13.41
N GLU A 7 -14.76 3.74 14.35
CA GLU A 7 -14.95 5.19 14.36
C GLU A 7 -13.81 5.90 13.63
N LEU A 8 -12.62 5.29 13.62
CA LEU A 8 -11.40 5.81 13.00
C LEU A 8 -10.72 4.74 12.17
N VAL A 9 -10.36 5.07 10.93
CA VAL A 9 -9.69 4.18 9.99
C VAL A 9 -8.47 4.86 9.39
N PHE A 10 -7.32 4.18 9.44
CA PHE A 10 -6.10 4.62 8.76
C PHE A 10 -5.89 3.80 7.50
N LEU A 11 -5.69 4.48 6.37
CA LEU A 11 -5.36 3.90 5.07
C LEU A 11 -3.90 4.25 4.75
N PHE A 12 -3.01 3.27 4.86
CA PHE A 12 -1.61 3.41 4.48
C PHE A 12 -1.44 2.93 3.04
N GLY A 13 -1.31 3.86 2.09
CA GLY A 13 -1.13 3.59 0.67
C GLY A 13 -2.24 2.73 0.05
N GLN A 14 -3.39 2.65 0.67
CA GLN A 14 -4.52 1.85 0.19
C GLN A 14 -5.44 2.69 -0.69
N ASP A 15 -5.23 2.61 -2.00
CA ASP A 15 -5.89 3.46 -2.98
C ASP A 15 -7.02 2.78 -3.73
N ASN A 16 -6.93 1.45 -3.92
CA ASN A 16 -7.90 0.70 -4.71
C ASN A 16 -8.89 -0.06 -3.82
N LEU A 17 -9.58 0.68 -2.95
CA LEU A 17 -10.59 0.12 -2.05
C LEU A 17 -11.99 0.40 -2.58
N ASN A 18 -12.78 -0.65 -2.71
CA ASN A 18 -14.21 -0.53 -3.00
C ASN A 18 -15.01 -0.50 -1.69
N ILE A 19 -14.78 0.56 -0.90
CA ILE A 19 -15.44 0.78 0.39
C ILE A 19 -16.43 1.94 0.22
N LYS A 20 -17.64 1.77 0.74
CA LYS A 20 -18.58 2.88 0.93
C LYS A 20 -18.35 3.45 2.31
N LYS A 21 -17.82 4.68 2.38
CA LYS A 21 -17.71 5.45 3.62
C LYS A 21 -19.09 5.66 4.23
N LYS A 22 -19.17 5.55 5.54
CA LYS A 22 -20.37 5.83 6.33
C LYS A 22 -20.06 6.94 7.34
N ASN A 23 -19.88 6.58 8.63
CA ASN A 23 -19.67 7.54 9.72
C ASN A 23 -18.22 7.54 10.24
N GLU A 24 -17.36 6.67 9.71
CA GLU A 24 -15.96 6.57 10.12
C GLU A 24 -15.16 7.81 9.70
N PHE A 25 -14.29 8.28 10.59
CA PHE A 25 -13.28 9.26 10.26
C PHE A 25 -12.11 8.54 9.58
N ILE A 26 -11.79 8.91 8.34
CA ILE A 26 -10.77 8.25 7.52
C ILE A 26 -9.54 9.15 7.42
N VAL A 27 -8.39 8.62 7.82
CA VAL A 27 -7.08 9.23 7.64
C VAL A 27 -6.35 8.48 6.53
N TYR A 28 -6.04 9.17 5.44
CA TYR A 28 -5.22 8.63 4.36
C TYR A 28 -3.76 9.06 4.52
N ILE A 29 -2.85 8.08 4.49
CA ILE A 29 -1.40 8.28 4.51
C ILE A 29 -0.87 7.67 3.22
N GLY A 30 -0.38 8.50 2.29
CA GLY A 30 0.04 8.01 1.00
C GLY A 30 0.69 9.08 0.12
N THR A 31 1.12 8.68 -1.07
CA THR A 31 1.96 9.48 -1.97
C THR A 31 1.21 10.13 -3.11
N HIS A 32 0.09 9.53 -3.54
CA HIS A 32 -0.69 9.97 -4.69
C HIS A 32 -2.17 9.99 -4.35
N GLY A 33 -2.90 10.93 -4.95
CA GLY A 33 -4.34 10.98 -4.82
C GLY A 33 -5.03 9.90 -5.68
N ASP A 34 -5.90 9.12 -5.06
CA ASP A 34 -6.79 8.15 -5.68
C ASP A 34 -7.99 7.95 -4.74
N ARG A 35 -8.77 6.88 -4.91
CA ARG A 35 -9.98 6.60 -4.14
C ARG A 35 -9.78 6.67 -2.63
N GLY A 36 -8.64 6.21 -2.11
CA GLY A 36 -8.30 6.33 -0.70
C GLY A 36 -8.23 7.78 -0.23
N ALA A 37 -7.59 8.65 -1.01
CA ALA A 37 -7.51 10.08 -0.72
C ALA A 37 -8.85 10.79 -0.92
N GLU A 38 -9.63 10.43 -1.95
CA GLU A 38 -10.94 11.02 -2.23
C GLU A 38 -11.95 10.82 -1.09
N MET A 39 -11.89 9.69 -0.41
CA MET A 39 -12.80 9.39 0.70
C MET A 39 -12.30 9.85 2.08
N ALA A 40 -11.03 10.29 2.17
CA ALA A 40 -10.41 10.66 3.43
C ALA A 40 -10.96 12.00 4.00
N ASP A 41 -11.06 12.07 5.32
CA ASP A 41 -11.33 13.32 6.05
C ASP A 41 -10.05 14.09 6.34
N LEU A 42 -8.91 13.36 6.44
CA LEU A 42 -7.58 13.91 6.65
C LEU A 42 -6.57 13.19 5.76
N ILE A 43 -5.74 13.95 5.06
CA ILE A 43 -4.65 13.44 4.23
C ILE A 43 -3.32 13.85 4.87
N LEU A 44 -2.45 12.86 5.10
CA LEU A 44 -1.08 13.07 5.56
C LEU A 44 -0.12 12.60 4.45
N PRO A 45 0.66 13.51 3.84
CA PRO A 45 1.54 13.17 2.74
C PRO A 45 2.69 12.28 3.22
N SER A 46 2.87 11.16 2.54
CA SER A 46 3.87 10.14 2.83
C SER A 46 4.96 10.08 1.76
N ALA A 47 6.14 9.61 2.15
CA ALA A 47 7.24 9.33 1.25
C ALA A 47 6.92 8.14 0.34
N ALA A 48 7.30 8.23 -0.94
CA ALA A 48 7.23 7.10 -1.85
C ALA A 48 8.28 6.04 -1.49
N TYR A 49 8.12 4.81 -2.01
CA TYR A 49 9.07 3.72 -1.75
C TYR A 49 10.50 4.03 -2.21
N THR A 50 10.68 4.95 -3.15
CA THR A 50 11.98 5.45 -3.61
C THR A 50 12.55 6.57 -2.74
N GLU A 51 11.77 7.10 -1.82
CA GLU A 51 12.08 8.26 -0.98
C GLU A 51 12.29 7.87 0.50
N GLN A 52 12.18 6.59 0.81
CA GLN A 52 12.40 6.04 2.16
C GLN A 52 13.14 4.71 2.11
N ASP A 53 13.94 4.43 3.13
CA ASP A 53 14.48 3.09 3.34
C ASP A 53 13.39 2.21 3.94
N GLY A 54 13.27 0.96 3.47
CA GLY A 54 12.25 0.07 3.98
C GLY A 54 12.57 -1.41 3.76
N TYR A 55 11.94 -2.25 4.55
CA TYR A 55 12.00 -3.70 4.37
C TYR A 55 10.78 -4.16 3.57
N TYR A 56 11.03 -4.92 2.53
CA TYR A 56 10.01 -5.47 1.64
C TYR A 56 10.12 -6.98 1.60
N THR A 57 9.00 -7.66 1.69
CA THR A 57 8.93 -9.11 1.51
C THR A 57 8.46 -9.42 0.11
N ASN A 58 9.23 -10.21 -0.63
CA ASN A 58 8.85 -10.66 -1.98
C ASN A 58 7.82 -11.81 -1.90
N LEU A 59 7.39 -12.27 -3.09
CA LEU A 59 6.40 -13.36 -3.19
C LEU A 59 6.88 -14.67 -2.56
N ASP A 60 8.19 -14.93 -2.58
CA ASP A 60 8.80 -16.12 -1.96
C ASP A 60 8.96 -16.00 -0.43
N GLY A 61 8.57 -14.85 0.15
CA GLY A 61 8.70 -14.59 1.57
C GLY A 61 10.07 -14.07 2.01
N ASN A 62 10.97 -13.77 1.06
CA ASN A 62 12.29 -13.24 1.39
C ASN A 62 12.22 -11.75 1.77
N LEU A 63 12.73 -11.43 2.94
CA LEU A 63 12.83 -10.05 3.43
C LEU A 63 14.06 -9.36 2.81
N GLN A 64 13.83 -8.23 2.18
CA GLN A 64 14.86 -7.45 1.47
C GLN A 64 14.84 -6.01 1.95
N LEU A 65 16.03 -5.43 2.18
CA LEU A 65 16.18 -4.01 2.46
C LEU A 65 16.30 -3.23 1.15
N ALA A 66 15.45 -2.23 0.97
CA ALA A 66 15.56 -1.27 -0.10
C ALA A 66 16.04 0.07 0.46
N PHE A 67 16.99 0.69 -0.21
CA PHE A 67 17.52 2.01 0.14
C PHE A 67 16.80 3.09 -0.67
N LYS A 68 16.60 4.24 -0.04
CA LYS A 68 16.04 5.40 -0.73
C LYS A 68 16.98 5.89 -1.83
N ALA A 69 16.40 6.32 -2.94
CA ALA A 69 17.12 6.93 -4.06
C ALA A 69 16.94 8.45 -4.12
N SER A 70 15.94 8.98 -3.39
CA SER A 70 15.60 10.40 -3.38
C SER A 70 15.07 10.80 -2.01
N TYR A 71 14.71 12.06 -1.86
CA TYR A 71 14.09 12.62 -0.66
C TYR A 71 12.61 12.91 -0.92
N PRO A 72 11.75 12.79 0.12
CA PRO A 72 10.35 13.16 0.01
C PRO A 72 10.19 14.63 -0.41
N PRO A 73 9.25 14.96 -1.29
CA PRO A 73 8.99 16.32 -1.72
C PRO A 73 8.16 17.09 -0.68
N GLY A 74 8.41 18.38 -0.55
CA GLY A 74 7.61 19.28 0.26
C GLY A 74 7.51 18.87 1.73
N GLU A 75 6.28 18.64 2.21
CA GLU A 75 5.96 18.25 3.58
C GLU A 75 5.83 16.73 3.79
N ALA A 76 6.06 15.93 2.74
CA ALA A 76 5.97 14.49 2.84
C ALA A 76 7.03 13.91 3.79
N LYS A 77 6.64 12.93 4.59
CA LYS A 77 7.49 12.29 5.59
C LYS A 77 7.44 10.77 5.43
N GLU A 78 8.42 10.07 5.95
CA GLU A 78 8.37 8.61 6.06
C GLU A 78 7.19 8.20 6.95
N ASP A 79 6.52 7.10 6.64
CA ASP A 79 5.31 6.65 7.37
C ASP A 79 5.52 6.53 8.88
N TRP A 80 6.68 6.01 9.29
CA TRP A 80 7.01 5.85 10.70
C TRP A 80 7.15 7.20 11.44
N GLU A 81 7.63 8.25 10.76
CA GLU A 81 7.74 9.59 11.32
C GLU A 81 6.36 10.19 11.54
N ILE A 82 5.44 9.99 10.56
CA ILE A 82 4.05 10.44 10.66
C ILE A 82 3.38 9.79 11.88
N VAL A 83 3.50 8.46 12.00
CA VAL A 83 2.91 7.71 13.12
C VAL A 83 3.53 8.11 14.46
N ASN A 84 4.84 8.32 14.49
CA ASN A 84 5.58 8.73 15.68
C ASN A 84 5.16 10.14 16.15
N GLU A 85 5.00 11.06 15.21
CA GLU A 85 4.54 12.42 15.48
C GLU A 85 3.07 12.43 15.95
N LEU A 86 2.23 11.62 15.34
CA LEU A 86 0.84 11.42 15.75
C LEU A 86 0.76 10.89 17.19
N SER A 87 1.54 9.86 17.52
CA SER A 87 1.61 9.33 18.87
C SER A 87 2.05 10.38 19.89
N ARG A 88 3.06 11.18 19.54
CA ARG A 88 3.53 12.27 20.41
C ARG A 88 2.44 13.32 20.66
N LYS A 89 1.65 13.66 19.63
CA LYS A 89 0.55 14.63 19.77
C LYS A 89 -0.62 14.08 20.59
N LEU A 90 -0.95 12.81 20.43
CA LEU A 90 -2.10 12.19 21.12
C LEU A 90 -1.75 11.72 22.54
N ASN A 91 -0.58 11.15 22.73
CA ASN A 91 -0.19 10.46 23.97
C ASN A 91 0.96 11.15 24.73
N GLY A 92 1.51 12.25 24.19
CA GLY A 92 2.66 12.96 24.76
C GLY A 92 4.00 12.21 24.61
N LYS A 93 4.03 11.04 23.96
CA LYS A 93 5.22 10.20 23.81
C LYS A 93 5.36 9.71 22.38
N SER A 94 6.60 9.69 21.88
CA SER A 94 6.97 9.01 20.65
C SER A 94 6.99 7.50 20.86
N LEU A 95 6.64 6.73 19.84
CA LEU A 95 6.70 5.27 19.86
C LEU A 95 8.16 4.79 19.80
N TYR A 96 8.96 5.46 18.98
CA TYR A 96 10.37 5.14 18.76
C TYR A 96 11.21 6.42 18.85
N THR A 97 12.43 6.30 19.38
CA THR A 97 13.37 7.41 19.49
C THR A 97 14.08 7.69 18.16
N ASN A 98 14.28 6.64 17.37
CA ASN A 98 14.91 6.69 16.06
C ASN A 98 14.49 5.50 15.19
N LYS A 99 14.86 5.54 13.91
CA LYS A 99 14.53 4.51 12.92
C LYS A 99 15.18 3.16 13.23
N GLN A 100 16.38 3.15 13.84
CA GLN A 100 17.05 1.91 14.20
C GLN A 100 16.27 1.11 15.25
N GLU A 101 15.73 1.78 16.25
CA GLU A 101 14.87 1.14 17.27
C GLU A 101 13.62 0.50 16.64
N LEU A 102 13.00 1.17 15.67
CA LEU A 102 11.88 0.61 14.91
C LEU A 102 12.30 -0.66 14.16
N ILE A 103 13.46 -0.61 13.47
CA ILE A 103 14.00 -1.73 12.68
C ILE A 103 14.29 -2.91 13.59
N ASP A 104 14.94 -2.70 14.73
CA ASP A 104 15.29 -3.75 15.67
C ASP A 104 14.02 -4.43 16.22
N ASN A 105 13.00 -3.65 16.54
CA ASN A 105 11.71 -4.19 16.97
C ASN A 105 11.01 -4.98 15.85
N LEU A 106 11.03 -4.49 14.60
CA LEU A 106 10.48 -5.19 13.44
C LEU A 106 11.17 -6.54 13.23
N LEU A 107 12.50 -6.56 13.21
CA LEU A 107 13.27 -7.78 13.00
C LEU A 107 13.05 -8.80 14.13
N ASN A 108 13.00 -8.35 15.37
CA ASN A 108 12.66 -9.20 16.51
C ASN A 108 11.25 -9.80 16.38
N TYR A 109 10.26 -9.01 15.96
CA TYR A 109 8.90 -9.48 15.73
C TYR A 109 8.83 -10.53 14.60
N LEU A 110 9.52 -10.27 13.50
CA LEU A 110 9.58 -11.20 12.36
C LEU A 110 10.26 -12.51 12.75
N ASN A 111 11.39 -12.46 13.45
CA ASN A 111 12.10 -13.65 13.92
C ASN A 111 11.27 -14.54 14.88
N GLN A 112 10.36 -13.94 15.65
CA GLN A 112 9.43 -14.69 16.48
C GLN A 112 8.31 -15.35 15.67
N LYS A 113 7.90 -14.75 14.55
CA LYS A 113 6.80 -15.24 13.71
C LYS A 113 7.24 -16.27 12.68
N THR A 114 8.44 -16.15 12.11
CA THR A 114 8.95 -17.03 11.04
C THR A 114 9.29 -18.45 11.51
N LYS A 115 9.17 -18.77 12.79
CA LYS A 115 9.33 -20.14 13.31
C LYS A 115 8.16 -21.09 12.99
N LYS A 116 7.08 -20.61 12.37
CA LYS A 116 6.03 -21.49 11.86
C LYS A 116 6.36 -21.84 10.40
N THR A 117 6.95 -22.99 10.19
CA THR A 117 6.96 -23.67 8.90
C THR A 117 5.50 -23.76 8.43
N ALA A 118 5.18 -23.19 7.29
CA ALA A 118 3.86 -23.35 6.72
C ALA A 118 3.66 -24.84 6.43
N GLU A 119 2.72 -25.47 7.12
CA GLU A 119 2.29 -26.81 6.76
C GLU A 119 1.68 -26.73 5.38
N ILE A 120 2.23 -27.49 4.44
CA ILE A 120 1.67 -27.63 3.10
C ILE A 120 0.35 -28.41 3.28
N VAL A 121 -0.74 -27.68 3.30
CA VAL A 121 -2.07 -28.29 3.24
C VAL A 121 -2.22 -28.89 1.85
N LYS A 122 -2.19 -30.21 1.76
CA LYS A 122 -2.56 -30.92 0.54
C LYS A 122 -4.07 -30.79 0.36
N ASN A 123 -4.48 -29.89 -0.49
CA ASN A 123 -5.87 -29.80 -0.92
C ASN A 123 -6.12 -30.81 -2.03
N ASP A 124 -7.25 -31.52 -1.97
CA ASP A 124 -7.70 -32.34 -3.09
C ASP A 124 -8.02 -31.46 -4.28
N PHE A 125 -7.85 -32.02 -5.50
CA PHE A 125 -8.25 -31.32 -6.72
C PHE A 125 -9.74 -31.07 -6.69
N THR A 126 -10.13 -29.79 -6.80
CA THR A 126 -11.53 -29.43 -7.01
C THR A 126 -11.78 -29.29 -8.51
N ASN A 127 -12.99 -29.68 -8.97
CA ASN A 127 -13.43 -29.40 -10.34
C ASN A 127 -14.05 -28.01 -10.48
N GLU A 128 -13.75 -27.11 -9.55
CA GLU A 128 -14.23 -25.74 -9.60
C GLU A 128 -13.54 -24.94 -10.69
N GLU A 129 -14.31 -24.16 -11.41
CA GLU A 129 -13.82 -23.30 -12.46
C GLU A 129 -12.98 -22.15 -11.86
N ILE A 130 -11.74 -22.00 -12.31
CA ILE A 130 -10.87 -20.92 -11.84
C ILE A 130 -11.18 -19.66 -12.62
N PHE A 131 -11.77 -18.68 -11.94
CA PHE A 131 -11.97 -17.35 -12.51
C PHE A 131 -10.75 -16.48 -12.23
N VAL A 132 -10.10 -16.04 -13.28
CA VAL A 132 -8.99 -15.08 -13.20
C VAL A 132 -9.52 -13.71 -13.61
N ASP A 133 -9.47 -12.75 -12.70
CA ASP A 133 -9.79 -11.36 -13.01
C ASP A 133 -8.82 -10.81 -14.04
N LYS A 134 -9.34 -10.11 -15.05
CA LYS A 134 -8.50 -9.43 -16.03
C LYS A 134 -7.74 -8.29 -15.36
N THR A 135 -6.44 -8.46 -15.26
CA THR A 135 -5.55 -7.44 -14.71
C THR A 135 -5.35 -6.32 -15.73
N ASP A 136 -5.59 -5.09 -15.33
CA ASP A 136 -5.23 -3.90 -16.10
C ASP A 136 -3.76 -3.56 -15.87
N TYR A 137 -2.88 -4.05 -16.75
CA TYR A 137 -1.42 -3.89 -16.62
C TYR A 137 -0.95 -2.42 -16.68
N TYR A 138 -1.74 -1.52 -17.20
CA TYR A 138 -1.41 -0.11 -17.26
C TYR A 138 -1.73 0.62 -15.94
N PHE A 139 -2.66 0.09 -15.15
CA PHE A 139 -3.14 0.71 -13.93
C PHE A 139 -2.99 -0.20 -12.70
N THR A 140 -1.85 -0.88 -12.60
CA THR A 140 -1.57 -1.85 -11.53
C THR A 140 -1.40 -1.24 -10.14
N ASN A 141 -0.89 0.00 -10.07
CA ASN A 141 -0.64 0.69 -8.81
C ASN A 141 -0.98 2.18 -8.92
N VAL A 142 -0.95 2.90 -7.81
CA VAL A 142 -1.32 4.32 -7.73
C VAL A 142 -0.43 5.21 -8.61
N ILE A 143 0.86 4.92 -8.70
CA ILE A 143 1.81 5.70 -9.52
C ILE A 143 1.46 5.52 -11.01
N ALA A 144 1.23 4.28 -11.45
CA ALA A 144 0.83 3.99 -12.82
C ALA A 144 -0.51 4.66 -13.17
N ARG A 145 -1.51 4.64 -12.26
CA ARG A 145 -2.80 5.31 -12.45
C ARG A 145 -2.68 6.83 -12.54
N SER A 146 -1.71 7.43 -11.85
CA SER A 146 -1.45 8.87 -11.88
C SER A 146 -0.64 9.32 -13.09
N SER A 147 -0.07 8.39 -13.88
CA SER A 147 0.77 8.68 -15.04
C SER A 147 -0.07 8.96 -16.29
N LYS A 148 0.11 10.14 -16.89
CA LYS A 148 -0.51 10.49 -18.18
C LYS A 148 -0.08 9.54 -19.29
N THR A 149 1.21 9.20 -19.35
CA THR A 149 1.76 8.27 -20.35
C THR A 149 1.12 6.88 -20.25
N MET A 150 0.94 6.35 -19.04
CA MET A 150 0.28 5.07 -18.85
C MET A 150 -1.19 5.12 -19.29
N ALA A 151 -1.89 6.23 -19.01
CA ALA A 151 -3.26 6.44 -19.45
C ALA A 151 -3.35 6.51 -20.99
N GLU A 152 -2.43 7.19 -21.65
CA GLU A 152 -2.35 7.25 -23.10
C GLU A 152 -2.09 5.88 -23.73
N CYS A 153 -1.12 5.13 -23.22
CA CYS A 153 -0.82 3.77 -23.69
C CYS A 153 -2.04 2.83 -23.53
N ARG A 154 -2.73 2.92 -22.38
CA ARG A 154 -3.95 2.15 -22.14
C ARG A 154 -5.03 2.47 -23.15
N ASN A 155 -5.26 3.75 -23.44
CA ASN A 155 -6.26 4.19 -24.40
C ASN A 155 -5.93 3.74 -25.84
N LEU A 156 -4.68 3.83 -26.23
CA LEU A 156 -4.22 3.33 -27.56
C LEU A 156 -4.49 1.82 -27.67
N LYS A 157 -4.17 1.04 -26.66
CA LYS A 157 -4.45 -0.41 -26.67
C LYS A 157 -5.94 -0.71 -26.74
N LEU A 158 -6.76 0.02 -26.02
CA LEU A 158 -8.23 -0.14 -26.08
C LEU A 158 -8.81 0.21 -27.45
N VAL A 159 -8.24 1.20 -28.16
CA VAL A 159 -8.63 1.57 -29.52
C VAL A 159 -8.21 0.45 -30.49
N SER A 160 -6.97 -0.05 -30.40
CA SER A 160 -6.47 -1.14 -31.22
C SER A 160 -7.34 -2.40 -31.12
N LEU A 161 -7.71 -2.79 -29.90
CA LEU A 161 -8.62 -3.92 -29.68
C LEU A 161 -10.03 -3.72 -30.31
N LYS A 162 -10.54 -2.49 -30.35
CA LYS A 162 -11.84 -2.19 -30.99
C LYS A 162 -11.79 -2.18 -32.50
N THR A 163 -10.65 -1.79 -33.07
CA THR A 163 -10.46 -1.71 -34.53
C THR A 163 -9.96 -3.02 -35.15
N GLY A 164 -9.64 -4.02 -34.36
CA GLY A 164 -9.10 -5.29 -34.85
C GLY A 164 -7.69 -5.18 -35.45
N THR A 165 -6.99 -4.08 -35.17
CA THR A 165 -5.61 -3.83 -35.68
C THR A 165 -4.54 -4.31 -34.69
N ASP A 166 -4.75 -5.44 -34.04
CA ASP A 166 -3.70 -6.11 -33.29
C ASP A 166 -2.77 -6.80 -34.31
N GLY A 167 -1.68 -6.14 -34.64
CA GLY A 167 -0.55 -6.68 -35.34
C GLY A 167 0.48 -7.23 -34.37
#